data_fb69c1f041b10e74f199b6df4c44d264
#
_entry.id   fb69c1f041b10e74f199b6df4c44d264
#
_cell.length_a   1.000
_cell.length_b   1.000
_cell.length_c   1.000
_cell.angle_alpha   90.00
_cell.angle_beta   90.00
_cell.angle_gamma   90.00
#
_symmetry.space_group_name_H-M   'P 1'
#
loop_
_entity.id
_entity.type
_entity.pdbx_description
1 polymer ?
#
loop_
_entity_poly.entity_id
_entity_poly.type
_entity_poly.pdbx_seq_one_letter_code
_entity_poly.pdbx_strand_id
1 'polypeptide(L)'
;LKMHGGGAPVKAGQPLPLEYVQENTELLTKGVCNLQKHIENARKFGVKVIVAINKFHTDTEAEICIVRKAALDAGADDACLSNHWAEGGEGARLLATAVVKACENQKADDFKLLYEDALSIKEKIAKISLEIYGADGVVFSDLAERQIDQYSKSGFGSLPICMAKTQYSFSCDASAKGVPKGFKITVREVRSCAGAGFLYPICGEIMTIPGLPTRPGFFDVDLDEAGNVVGLF
;
A
#
# COMPACT_ATOMS: atom_id res chain seq x y z
N LEU A 1 0.74 4.12 11.09
CA LEU A 1 -0.52 3.63 11.68
C LEU A 1 -1.28 4.73 12.44
N LYS A 2 -0.64 5.54 13.26
CA LYS A 2 -1.30 6.64 14.01
C LYS A 2 -2.14 7.56 13.10
N MET A 3 -1.65 7.88 11.90
CA MET A 3 -2.43 8.66 10.92
C MET A 3 -3.75 7.96 10.51
N HIS A 4 -3.74 6.63 10.38
CA HIS A 4 -4.94 5.83 10.11
C HIS A 4 -5.90 5.76 11.31
N GLY A 5 -5.42 6.05 12.51
CA GLY A 5 -6.23 6.16 13.73
C GLY A 5 -6.92 7.52 13.92
N GLY A 6 -6.72 8.45 12.99
CA GLY A 6 -7.27 9.80 13.03
C GLY A 6 -6.26 10.90 13.40
N GLY A 7 -4.97 10.58 13.38
CA GLY A 7 -3.90 11.58 13.60
C GLY A 7 -3.92 12.71 12.57
N ALA A 8 -3.42 13.87 12.96
CA ALA A 8 -3.40 15.07 12.13
C ALA A 8 -2.67 14.86 10.80
N PRO A 9 -3.08 15.55 9.72
CA PRO A 9 -2.37 15.49 8.45
C PRO A 9 -0.91 15.93 8.58
N VAL A 10 0.00 15.11 8.06
CA VAL A 10 1.43 15.43 8.01
C VAL A 10 1.70 16.26 6.75
N LYS A 11 2.38 17.38 6.89
CA LYS A 11 2.80 18.23 5.77
C LYS A 11 4.29 18.03 5.52
N ALA A 12 4.65 17.84 4.25
CA ALA A 12 6.05 17.74 3.85
C ALA A 12 6.84 18.98 4.26
N GLY A 13 8.08 18.81 4.70
CA GLY A 13 8.95 19.90 5.13
C GLY A 13 8.61 20.55 6.48
N GLN A 14 7.64 20.01 7.23
CA GLN A 14 7.30 20.48 8.57
C GLN A 14 7.61 19.39 9.62
N PRO A 15 7.98 19.79 10.85
CA PRO A 15 8.12 18.86 11.96
C PRO A 15 6.85 18.04 12.17
N LEU A 16 7.00 16.78 12.54
CA LEU A 16 5.87 15.92 12.86
C LEU A 16 5.13 16.45 14.10
N PRO A 17 3.77 16.43 14.11
CA PRO A 17 2.98 16.70 15.30
C PRO A 17 3.39 15.78 16.46
N LEU A 18 3.29 16.28 17.70
CA LEU A 18 3.73 15.56 18.92
C LEU A 18 3.07 14.18 19.06
N GLU A 19 1.84 14.02 18.61
CA GLU A 19 1.10 12.75 18.64
C GLU A 19 1.76 11.61 17.84
N TYR A 20 2.67 11.94 16.90
CA TYR A 20 3.43 10.96 16.13
C TYR A 20 4.76 10.60 16.79
N VAL A 21 5.37 11.53 17.50
CA VAL A 21 6.70 11.37 18.11
C VAL A 21 6.65 11.04 19.61
N GLN A 22 5.47 11.13 20.23
CA GLN A 22 5.21 10.67 21.60
C GLN A 22 4.37 9.39 21.58
N GLU A 23 4.43 8.61 22.66
CA GLU A 23 3.56 7.46 22.84
C GLU A 23 2.10 7.86 22.72
N ASN A 24 1.37 7.17 21.84
CA ASN A 24 -0.06 7.34 21.66
C ASN A 24 -0.73 6.00 21.31
N THR A 25 -0.91 5.18 22.32
CA THR A 25 -1.48 3.84 22.19
C THR A 25 -2.95 3.87 21.75
N GLU A 26 -3.70 4.90 22.11
CA GLU A 26 -5.10 5.04 21.69
C GLU A 26 -5.22 5.27 20.19
N LEU A 27 -4.46 6.23 19.66
CA LEU A 27 -4.45 6.56 18.24
C LEU A 27 -3.92 5.39 17.41
N LEU A 28 -2.89 4.71 17.92
CA LEU A 28 -2.32 3.52 17.29
C LEU A 28 -3.33 2.38 17.26
N THR A 29 -4.01 2.09 18.36
CA THR A 29 -5.02 1.02 18.46
C THR A 29 -6.17 1.24 17.47
N LYS A 30 -6.59 2.49 17.28
CA LYS A 30 -7.58 2.83 16.24
C LYS A 30 -7.04 2.61 14.82
N GLY A 31 -5.75 2.84 14.60
CA GLY A 31 -5.14 2.81 13.27
C GLY A 31 -4.62 1.45 12.81
N VAL A 32 -4.44 0.48 13.70
CA VAL A 32 -3.96 -0.87 13.32
C VAL A 32 -4.92 -1.62 12.40
N CYS A 33 -6.19 -1.22 12.34
CA CYS A 33 -7.17 -1.79 11.41
C CYS A 33 -6.69 -1.72 9.94
N ASN A 34 -5.95 -0.70 9.57
CA ASN A 34 -5.38 -0.57 8.23
C ASN A 34 -4.33 -1.68 7.96
N LEU A 35 -3.42 -1.93 8.92
CA LEU A 35 -2.47 -3.03 8.83
C LEU A 35 -3.19 -4.39 8.76
N GLN A 36 -4.19 -4.61 9.61
CA GLN A 36 -4.98 -5.84 9.62
C GLN A 36 -5.62 -6.10 8.26
N LYS A 37 -6.19 -5.07 7.64
CA LYS A 37 -6.76 -5.17 6.28
C LYS A 37 -5.72 -5.53 5.23
N HIS A 38 -4.51 -4.99 5.30
CA HIS A 38 -3.42 -5.38 4.39
C HIS A 38 -2.99 -6.84 4.57
N ILE A 39 -2.92 -7.33 5.81
CA ILE A 39 -2.63 -8.74 6.10
C ILE A 39 -3.73 -9.65 5.53
N GLU A 40 -5.01 -9.33 5.78
CA GLU A 40 -6.14 -10.05 5.19
C GLU A 40 -6.05 -10.10 3.66
N ASN A 41 -5.72 -8.97 3.02
CA ASN A 41 -5.61 -8.88 1.57
C ASN A 41 -4.47 -9.76 1.03
N ALA A 42 -3.30 -9.73 1.65
CA ALA A 42 -2.17 -10.59 1.24
C ALA A 42 -2.52 -12.08 1.39
N ARG A 43 -3.18 -12.46 2.48
CA ARG A 43 -3.59 -13.85 2.72
C ARG A 43 -4.61 -14.40 1.72
N LYS A 44 -5.37 -13.54 1.05
CA LYS A 44 -6.29 -13.97 -0.04
C LYS A 44 -5.54 -14.64 -1.20
N PHE A 45 -4.27 -14.31 -1.37
CA PHE A 45 -3.42 -14.93 -2.37
C PHE A 45 -2.75 -16.23 -1.90
N GLY A 46 -3.06 -16.70 -0.69
CA GLY A 46 -2.48 -17.93 -0.13
C GLY A 46 -1.01 -17.83 0.25
N VAL A 47 -0.46 -16.60 0.32
CA VAL A 47 0.94 -16.39 0.69
C VAL A 47 1.12 -16.24 2.20
N LYS A 48 2.30 -16.64 2.69
CA LYS A 48 2.73 -16.37 4.05
C LYS A 48 2.96 -14.87 4.26
N VAL A 49 2.56 -14.34 5.40
CA VAL A 49 2.64 -12.92 5.70
C VAL A 49 3.53 -12.68 6.91
N ILE A 50 4.66 -12.02 6.70
CA ILE A 50 5.55 -11.56 7.75
C ILE A 50 5.46 -10.04 7.84
N VAL A 51 5.14 -9.52 9.02
CA VAL A 51 5.07 -8.08 9.27
C VAL A 51 6.42 -7.57 9.78
N ALA A 52 7.03 -6.66 9.04
CA ALA A 52 8.20 -5.92 9.48
C ALA A 52 7.75 -4.66 10.25
N ILE A 53 8.02 -4.61 11.54
CA ILE A 53 7.79 -3.42 12.37
C ILE A 53 9.04 -2.55 12.26
N ASN A 54 9.00 -1.56 11.38
CA ASN A 54 10.11 -0.64 11.15
C ASN A 54 10.21 0.35 12.32
N LYS A 55 11.19 0.13 13.21
CA LYS A 55 11.36 0.88 14.45
C LYS A 55 11.98 2.24 14.22
N PHE A 56 11.37 3.26 14.77
CA PHE A 56 11.97 4.58 14.94
C PHE A 56 12.40 4.78 16.41
N HIS A 57 13.33 5.71 16.65
CA HIS A 57 13.85 5.98 18.00
C HIS A 57 12.79 6.48 18.98
N THR A 58 11.67 7.01 18.46
CA THR A 58 10.54 7.49 19.27
C THR A 58 9.49 6.42 19.57
N ASP A 59 9.58 5.23 18.95
CA ASP A 59 8.59 4.17 19.15
C ASP A 59 8.81 3.48 20.52
N THR A 60 7.72 3.31 21.26
CA THR A 60 7.75 2.67 22.58
C THR A 60 7.47 1.17 22.49
N GLU A 61 7.93 0.42 23.50
CA GLU A 61 7.65 -1.03 23.58
C GLU A 61 6.15 -1.32 23.67
N ALA A 62 5.36 -0.42 24.29
CA ALA A 62 3.91 -0.57 24.36
C ALA A 62 3.27 -0.47 22.95
N GLU A 63 3.71 0.48 22.15
CA GLU A 63 3.24 0.64 20.76
C GLU A 63 3.66 -0.55 19.88
N ILE A 64 4.90 -1.02 20.01
CA ILE A 64 5.41 -2.19 19.29
C ILE A 64 4.59 -3.45 19.64
N CYS A 65 4.28 -3.65 20.92
CA CYS A 65 3.44 -4.76 21.36
C CYS A 65 2.02 -4.73 20.76
N ILE A 66 1.40 -3.54 20.68
CA ILE A 66 0.08 -3.37 20.06
C ILE A 66 0.12 -3.77 18.59
N VAL A 67 1.10 -3.27 17.83
CA VAL A 67 1.24 -3.58 16.39
C VAL A 67 1.48 -5.07 16.18
N ARG A 68 2.39 -5.66 16.96
CA ARG A 68 2.70 -7.10 16.89
C ARG A 68 1.47 -7.95 17.17
N LYS A 69 0.76 -7.64 18.25
CA LYS A 69 -0.47 -8.35 18.59
C LYS A 69 -1.51 -8.24 17.49
N ALA A 70 -1.77 -7.04 17.01
CA ALA A 70 -2.75 -6.80 15.95
C ALA A 70 -2.40 -7.53 14.64
N ALA A 71 -1.11 -7.62 14.31
CA ALA A 71 -0.65 -8.36 13.14
C ALA A 71 -0.90 -9.87 13.26
N LEU A 72 -0.55 -10.45 14.42
CA LEU A 72 -0.76 -11.88 14.68
C LEU A 72 -2.26 -12.22 14.76
N ASP A 73 -3.06 -11.38 15.42
CA ASP A 73 -4.52 -11.54 15.49
C ASP A 73 -5.19 -11.48 14.10
N ALA A 74 -4.65 -10.70 13.15
CA ALA A 74 -5.09 -10.66 11.76
C ALA A 74 -4.58 -11.85 10.92
N GLY A 75 -3.76 -12.72 11.51
CA GLY A 75 -3.27 -13.94 10.90
C GLY A 75 -1.95 -13.78 10.13
N ALA A 76 -1.12 -12.80 10.46
CA ALA A 76 0.27 -12.83 10.03
C ALA A 76 0.99 -14.05 10.61
N ASP A 77 1.89 -14.66 9.84
CA ASP A 77 2.68 -15.82 10.29
C ASP A 77 3.74 -15.41 11.31
N ASP A 78 4.24 -14.18 11.24
CA ASP A 78 5.04 -13.55 12.28
C ASP A 78 5.00 -12.00 12.15
N ALA A 79 5.45 -11.31 13.20
CA ALA A 79 5.62 -9.87 13.25
C ALA A 79 6.91 -9.52 13.98
N CYS A 80 7.93 -9.15 13.23
CA CYS A 80 9.29 -8.94 13.69
C CYS A 80 9.66 -7.48 13.74
N LEU A 81 10.34 -7.07 14.81
CA LEU A 81 10.97 -5.76 14.87
C LEU A 81 12.12 -5.69 13.87
N SER A 82 12.19 -4.61 13.11
CA SER A 82 13.28 -4.28 12.21
C SER A 82 13.92 -2.96 12.64
N ASN A 83 15.13 -3.06 13.19
CA ASN A 83 15.93 -1.90 13.64
C ASN A 83 17.15 -1.68 12.74
N HIS A 84 17.02 -2.01 11.45
CA HIS A 84 18.10 -1.95 10.47
C HIS A 84 18.67 -0.56 10.29
N TRP A 85 17.88 0.49 10.54
CA TRP A 85 18.33 1.87 10.44
C TRP A 85 19.42 2.20 11.46
N ALA A 86 19.28 1.74 12.72
CA ALA A 86 20.23 1.99 13.80
C ALA A 86 21.35 0.94 13.85
N GLU A 87 21.07 -0.31 13.50
CA GLU A 87 21.94 -1.47 13.73
C GLU A 87 22.41 -2.16 12.44
N GLY A 88 22.08 -1.59 11.28
CA GLY A 88 22.42 -2.19 9.99
C GLY A 88 21.80 -3.59 9.82
N GLY A 89 22.54 -4.50 9.19
CA GLY A 89 22.08 -5.85 8.90
C GLY A 89 21.70 -6.67 10.14
N GLU A 90 22.39 -6.47 11.28
CA GLU A 90 22.06 -7.18 12.53
C GLU A 90 20.65 -6.82 13.01
N GLY A 91 20.23 -5.56 12.90
CA GLY A 91 18.88 -5.10 13.25
C GLY A 91 17.76 -5.71 12.41
N ALA A 92 18.07 -6.36 11.29
CA ALA A 92 17.10 -7.04 10.42
C ALA A 92 17.20 -8.58 10.51
N ARG A 93 18.13 -9.14 11.28
CA ARG A 93 18.40 -10.59 11.29
C ARG A 93 17.19 -11.43 11.69
N LEU A 94 16.44 -11.03 12.71
CA LEU A 94 15.23 -11.73 13.13
C LEU A 94 14.15 -11.73 12.04
N LEU A 95 13.96 -10.60 11.37
CA LEU A 95 13.04 -10.49 10.23
C LEU A 95 13.48 -11.42 9.09
N ALA A 96 14.75 -11.42 8.72
CA ALA A 96 15.29 -12.30 7.69
C ALA A 96 15.06 -13.78 8.01
N THR A 97 15.32 -14.18 9.27
CA THR A 97 15.07 -15.55 9.74
C THR A 97 13.58 -15.94 9.63
N ALA A 98 12.68 -15.04 10.01
CA ALA A 98 11.24 -15.26 9.90
C ALA A 98 10.79 -15.42 8.43
N VAL A 99 11.35 -14.61 7.52
CA VAL A 99 11.07 -14.70 6.08
C VAL A 99 11.58 -16.03 5.52
N VAL A 100 12.82 -16.44 5.83
CA VAL A 100 13.36 -17.74 5.39
C VAL A 100 12.44 -18.88 5.83
N LYS A 101 12.07 -18.90 7.12
CA LYS A 101 11.16 -19.91 7.66
C LYS A 101 9.79 -19.88 6.96
N ALA A 102 9.26 -18.71 6.64
CA ALA A 102 8.00 -18.58 5.92
C ALA A 102 8.11 -19.16 4.51
N CYS A 103 9.20 -18.86 3.79
CA CYS A 103 9.46 -19.41 2.45
C CYS A 103 9.60 -20.93 2.45
N GLU A 104 10.31 -21.52 3.45
CA GLU A 104 10.45 -22.96 3.58
C GLU A 104 9.11 -23.67 3.83
N ASN A 105 8.16 -22.99 4.48
CA ASN A 105 6.83 -23.52 4.78
C ASN A 105 5.76 -23.14 3.74
N GLN A 106 6.09 -22.33 2.72
CA GLN A 106 5.18 -21.97 1.64
C GLN A 106 5.18 -23.09 0.59
N LYS A 107 4.00 -23.60 0.26
CA LYS A 107 3.85 -24.56 -0.86
C LYS A 107 3.48 -23.80 -2.13
N ALA A 108 3.97 -24.28 -3.27
CA ALA A 108 3.67 -23.66 -4.57
C ALA A 108 2.15 -23.61 -4.86
N ASP A 109 1.42 -24.64 -4.47
CA ASP A 109 -0.02 -24.76 -4.69
C ASP A 109 -0.87 -23.91 -3.73
N ASP A 110 -0.26 -23.28 -2.72
CA ASP A 110 -0.98 -22.37 -1.81
C ASP A 110 -1.29 -21.04 -2.49
N PHE A 111 -0.50 -20.62 -3.48
CA PHE A 111 -0.74 -19.38 -4.20
C PHE A 111 -2.01 -19.44 -5.04
N LYS A 112 -2.84 -18.40 -4.92
CA LYS A 112 -4.11 -18.28 -5.63
C LYS A 112 -4.23 -16.91 -6.28
N LEU A 113 -4.67 -16.90 -7.52
CA LEU A 113 -5.06 -15.65 -8.17
C LEU A 113 -6.39 -15.16 -7.59
N LEU A 114 -6.55 -13.84 -7.52
CA LEU A 114 -7.78 -13.22 -7.02
C LEU A 114 -8.96 -13.46 -7.97
N TYR A 115 -8.68 -13.57 -9.26
CA TYR A 115 -9.66 -13.80 -10.33
C TYR A 115 -9.03 -14.60 -11.46
N GLU A 116 -9.89 -15.16 -12.31
CA GLU A 116 -9.49 -15.88 -13.51
C GLU A 116 -9.32 -14.90 -14.69
N ASP A 117 -8.35 -15.17 -15.56
CA ASP A 117 -8.04 -14.32 -16.72
C ASP A 117 -9.20 -14.21 -17.72
N ALA A 118 -10.10 -15.20 -17.72
CA ALA A 118 -11.28 -15.24 -18.58
C ALA A 118 -12.36 -14.22 -18.22
N LEU A 119 -12.32 -13.61 -17.02
CA LEU A 119 -13.23 -12.55 -16.63
C LEU A 119 -13.04 -11.32 -17.53
N SER A 120 -14.12 -10.59 -17.78
CA SER A 120 -14.06 -9.31 -18.49
C SER A 120 -13.23 -8.28 -17.69
N ILE A 121 -12.73 -7.25 -18.38
CA ILE A 121 -11.99 -6.15 -17.76
C ILE A 121 -12.78 -5.54 -16.59
N LYS A 122 -14.09 -5.31 -16.76
CA LYS A 122 -14.96 -4.75 -15.71
C LYS A 122 -15.11 -5.68 -14.51
N GLU A 123 -15.30 -6.97 -14.74
CA GLU A 123 -15.41 -7.95 -13.66
C GLU A 123 -14.12 -8.07 -12.85
N LYS A 124 -12.96 -8.05 -13.51
CA LYS A 124 -11.65 -8.02 -12.83
C LYS A 124 -11.50 -6.78 -11.95
N ILE A 125 -11.82 -5.59 -12.49
CA ILE A 125 -11.78 -4.32 -11.73
C ILE A 125 -12.76 -4.37 -10.55
N ALA A 126 -13.97 -4.86 -10.76
CA ALA A 126 -14.97 -5.01 -9.71
C ALA A 126 -14.49 -5.97 -8.63
N LYS A 127 -13.94 -7.12 -8.99
CA LYS A 127 -13.41 -8.12 -8.07
C LYS A 127 -12.32 -7.52 -7.16
N ILE A 128 -11.35 -6.80 -7.73
CA ILE A 128 -10.32 -6.11 -6.96
C ILE A 128 -10.95 -5.06 -6.02
N SER A 129 -11.87 -4.26 -6.54
CA SER A 129 -12.49 -3.17 -5.78
C SER A 129 -13.28 -3.68 -4.58
N LEU A 130 -14.04 -4.73 -4.75
CA LEU A 130 -14.85 -5.34 -3.69
C LEU A 130 -13.97 -6.08 -2.68
N GLU A 131 -13.09 -6.96 -3.14
CA GLU A 131 -12.38 -7.87 -2.26
C GLU A 131 -11.14 -7.27 -1.59
N ILE A 132 -10.38 -6.46 -2.31
CA ILE A 132 -9.14 -5.87 -1.80
C ILE A 132 -9.42 -4.53 -1.10
N TYR A 133 -10.18 -3.66 -1.75
CA TYR A 133 -10.44 -2.33 -1.20
C TYR A 133 -11.66 -2.28 -0.28
N GLY A 134 -12.58 -3.25 -0.36
CA GLY A 134 -13.81 -3.26 0.44
C GLY A 134 -14.81 -2.20 -0.02
N ALA A 135 -14.79 -1.85 -1.31
CA ALA A 135 -15.74 -0.94 -1.91
C ALA A 135 -17.12 -1.60 -2.08
N ASP A 136 -18.19 -0.81 -2.13
CA ASP A 136 -19.55 -1.29 -2.41
C ASP A 136 -19.83 -1.42 -3.92
N GLY A 137 -18.89 -1.02 -4.77
CA GLY A 137 -19.01 -1.11 -6.22
C GLY A 137 -18.01 -0.24 -6.97
N VAL A 138 -18.17 -0.19 -8.30
CA VAL A 138 -17.34 0.58 -9.21
C VAL A 138 -18.20 1.47 -10.08
N VAL A 139 -17.72 2.68 -10.33
CA VAL A 139 -18.32 3.62 -11.29
C VAL A 139 -17.30 3.88 -12.39
N PHE A 140 -17.70 3.70 -13.63
CA PHE A 140 -16.87 3.97 -14.80
C PHE A 140 -17.29 5.28 -15.46
N SER A 141 -16.33 6.13 -15.82
CA SER A 141 -16.60 7.28 -16.66
C SER A 141 -16.90 6.85 -18.11
N ASP A 142 -17.53 7.72 -18.89
CA ASP A 142 -17.77 7.48 -20.33
C ASP A 142 -16.46 7.21 -21.10
N LEU A 143 -15.35 7.81 -20.67
CA LEU A 143 -14.05 7.57 -21.26
C LEU A 143 -13.55 6.16 -20.94
N ALA A 144 -13.64 5.76 -19.66
CA ALA A 144 -13.25 4.42 -19.23
C ALA A 144 -14.08 3.33 -19.94
N GLU A 145 -15.39 3.55 -20.10
CA GLU A 145 -16.28 2.64 -20.81
C GLU A 145 -15.84 2.42 -22.26
N ARG A 146 -15.56 3.51 -22.99
CA ARG A 146 -15.09 3.43 -24.40
C ARG A 146 -13.72 2.73 -24.50
N GLN A 147 -12.80 3.01 -23.57
CA GLN A 147 -11.48 2.40 -23.56
C GLN A 147 -11.55 0.89 -23.25
N ILE A 148 -12.39 0.49 -22.30
CA ILE A 148 -12.63 -0.93 -21.98
C ILE A 148 -13.18 -1.68 -23.19
N ASP A 149 -14.17 -1.10 -23.89
CA ASP A 149 -14.73 -1.68 -25.12
C ASP A 149 -13.66 -1.81 -26.23
N GLN A 150 -12.85 -0.76 -26.42
CA GLN A 150 -11.75 -0.77 -27.38
C GLN A 150 -10.73 -1.88 -27.06
N TYR A 151 -10.25 -1.97 -25.81
CA TYR A 151 -9.27 -2.99 -25.41
C TYR A 151 -9.83 -4.40 -25.50
N SER A 152 -11.10 -4.58 -25.18
CA SER A 152 -11.77 -5.89 -25.34
C SER A 152 -11.80 -6.33 -26.79
N LYS A 153 -12.17 -5.41 -27.71
CA LYS A 153 -12.17 -5.66 -29.17
C LYS A 153 -10.77 -5.88 -29.75
N SER A 154 -9.75 -5.28 -29.14
CA SER A 154 -8.34 -5.45 -29.53
C SER A 154 -7.70 -6.73 -28.99
N GLY A 155 -8.44 -7.59 -28.30
CA GLY A 155 -7.94 -8.85 -27.74
C GLY A 155 -7.23 -8.73 -26.38
N PHE A 156 -7.31 -7.57 -25.72
CA PHE A 156 -6.67 -7.33 -24.41
C PHE A 156 -7.55 -7.70 -23.22
N GLY A 157 -8.71 -8.32 -23.45
CA GLY A 157 -9.65 -8.68 -22.38
C GLY A 157 -9.08 -9.64 -21.34
N SER A 158 -8.14 -10.51 -21.71
CA SER A 158 -7.49 -11.45 -20.81
C SER A 158 -6.35 -10.84 -19.98
N LEU A 159 -5.88 -9.63 -20.31
CA LEU A 159 -4.78 -9.01 -19.57
C LEU A 159 -5.15 -8.76 -18.11
N PRO A 160 -4.20 -8.92 -17.17
CA PRO A 160 -4.41 -8.61 -15.77
C PRO A 160 -4.54 -7.09 -15.54
N ILE A 161 -5.11 -6.76 -14.39
CA ILE A 161 -5.40 -5.39 -13.98
C ILE A 161 -4.45 -4.93 -12.88
N CYS A 162 -3.84 -3.76 -13.07
CA CYS A 162 -3.07 -3.05 -12.06
C CYS A 162 -3.82 -1.75 -11.69
N MET A 163 -4.43 -1.71 -10.51
CA MET A 163 -5.22 -0.54 -10.07
C MET A 163 -4.32 0.63 -9.69
N ALA A 164 -4.47 1.77 -10.39
CA ALA A 164 -3.79 3.01 -10.08
C ALA A 164 -4.74 3.96 -9.31
N LYS A 165 -4.52 4.09 -8.00
CA LYS A 165 -5.29 4.96 -7.10
C LYS A 165 -4.40 5.53 -6.00
N THR A 166 -4.91 6.50 -5.22
CA THR A 166 -4.18 7.04 -4.08
C THR A 166 -3.68 5.93 -3.15
N GLN A 167 -2.43 6.06 -2.70
CA GLN A 167 -1.80 5.16 -1.72
C GLN A 167 -2.23 5.44 -0.28
N TYR A 168 -2.92 6.55 -0.02
CA TYR A 168 -3.25 7.01 1.34
C TYR A 168 -4.56 6.47 1.90
N SER A 169 -5.34 5.75 1.10
CA SER A 169 -6.63 5.18 1.50
C SER A 169 -6.98 3.95 0.67
N PHE A 170 -7.83 3.06 1.18
CA PHE A 170 -8.48 2.02 0.37
C PHE A 170 -9.54 2.60 -0.59
N SER A 171 -10.12 3.76 -0.27
CA SER A 171 -11.01 4.49 -1.17
C SER A 171 -10.25 5.36 -2.20
N CYS A 172 -10.96 6.09 -3.05
CA CYS A 172 -10.36 7.11 -3.92
C CYS A 172 -10.14 8.45 -3.19
N ASP A 173 -10.63 8.61 -1.97
CA ASP A 173 -10.41 9.79 -1.13
C ASP A 173 -9.20 9.57 -0.22
N ALA A 174 -8.12 10.31 -0.45
CA ALA A 174 -6.90 10.25 0.33
C ALA A 174 -7.09 10.62 1.83
N SER A 175 -8.16 11.33 2.19
CA SER A 175 -8.47 11.71 3.56
C SER A 175 -9.16 10.61 4.36
N ALA A 176 -9.83 9.66 3.70
CA ALA A 176 -10.53 8.55 4.33
C ALA A 176 -9.53 7.51 4.86
N LYS A 177 -9.15 7.63 6.11
CA LYS A 177 -8.13 6.80 6.77
C LYS A 177 -8.72 5.50 7.35
N GLY A 178 -7.85 4.62 7.84
CA GLY A 178 -8.22 3.33 8.40
C GLY A 178 -8.73 2.35 7.35
N VAL A 179 -9.92 1.83 7.54
CA VAL A 179 -10.64 0.94 6.61
C VAL A 179 -12.00 1.56 6.31
N PRO A 180 -12.08 2.48 5.34
CA PRO A 180 -13.33 3.15 4.96
C PRO A 180 -14.36 2.13 4.46
N LYS A 181 -15.64 2.47 4.63
CA LYS A 181 -16.80 1.69 4.16
C LYS A 181 -17.79 2.61 3.47
N GLY A 182 -18.73 2.05 2.71
CA GLY A 182 -19.79 2.83 2.08
C GLY A 182 -19.32 3.66 0.89
N PHE A 183 -18.26 3.24 0.19
CA PHE A 183 -17.69 3.98 -0.93
C PHE A 183 -17.68 3.14 -2.23
N LYS A 184 -17.60 3.84 -3.35
CA LYS A 184 -17.37 3.22 -4.66
C LYS A 184 -16.03 3.66 -5.23
N ILE A 185 -15.38 2.77 -5.99
CA ILE A 185 -14.20 3.11 -6.76
C ILE A 185 -14.64 3.79 -8.06
N THR A 186 -14.14 4.99 -8.31
CA THR A 186 -14.41 5.73 -9.55
C THR A 186 -13.25 5.53 -10.51
N VAL A 187 -13.48 4.82 -11.61
CA VAL A 187 -12.50 4.62 -12.69
C VAL A 187 -12.67 5.75 -13.71
N ARG A 188 -11.67 6.64 -13.78
CA ARG A 188 -11.65 7.80 -14.66
C ARG A 188 -11.30 7.43 -16.10
N GLU A 189 -10.31 6.56 -16.26
CA GLU A 189 -9.81 6.07 -17.52
C GLU A 189 -9.11 4.71 -17.32
N VAL A 190 -8.95 3.96 -18.42
CA VAL A 190 -8.16 2.72 -18.44
C VAL A 190 -7.09 2.87 -19.51
N ARG A 191 -5.85 2.59 -19.15
CA ARG A 191 -4.72 2.61 -20.06
C ARG A 191 -4.11 1.22 -20.21
N SER A 192 -3.37 0.99 -21.29
CA SER A 192 -2.68 -0.27 -21.53
C SER A 192 -1.17 -0.11 -21.46
N CYS A 193 -0.51 -1.06 -20.81
CA CYS A 193 0.90 -1.34 -20.93
C CYS A 193 1.07 -2.66 -21.70
N ALA A 194 0.72 -2.64 -23.01
CA ALA A 194 0.66 -3.86 -23.82
C ALA A 194 2.02 -4.59 -23.85
N GLY A 195 3.14 -3.88 -23.92
CA GLY A 195 4.48 -4.46 -23.88
C GLY A 195 4.85 -5.13 -22.56
N ALA A 196 4.23 -4.70 -21.45
CA ALA A 196 4.37 -5.31 -20.13
C ALA A 196 3.23 -6.29 -19.78
N GLY A 197 2.20 -6.34 -20.63
CA GLY A 197 1.14 -7.36 -20.54
C GLY A 197 0.09 -7.06 -19.45
N PHE A 198 -0.29 -5.80 -19.21
CA PHE A 198 -1.36 -5.46 -18.26
C PHE A 198 -2.13 -4.20 -18.66
N LEU A 199 -3.33 -4.06 -18.10
CA LEU A 199 -4.13 -2.84 -18.15
C LEU A 199 -4.10 -2.15 -16.79
N TYR A 200 -4.16 -0.79 -16.78
CA TYR A 200 -4.19 -0.05 -15.52
C TYR A 200 -5.30 0.99 -15.51
N PRO A 201 -6.36 0.72 -14.71
CA PRO A 201 -7.40 1.70 -14.43
C PRO A 201 -6.85 2.82 -13.55
N ILE A 202 -7.13 4.07 -13.92
CA ILE A 202 -6.80 5.25 -13.13
C ILE A 202 -8.04 5.65 -12.35
N CYS A 203 -7.94 5.60 -11.02
CA CYS A 203 -9.05 5.76 -10.11
C CYS A 203 -8.95 7.06 -9.32
N GLY A 204 -10.03 7.85 -9.39
CA GLY A 204 -10.06 9.15 -8.71
C GLY A 204 -9.02 10.13 -9.27
N GLU A 205 -8.59 11.07 -8.43
CA GLU A 205 -7.58 12.07 -8.77
C GLU A 205 -6.18 11.60 -8.36
N ILE A 206 -5.53 10.87 -9.24
CA ILE A 206 -4.12 10.48 -9.07
C ILE A 206 -3.32 10.99 -10.27
N MET A 207 -2.13 11.51 -10.00
CA MET A 207 -1.17 11.83 -11.05
C MET A 207 -0.41 10.57 -11.47
N THR A 208 -0.42 10.30 -12.76
CA THR A 208 0.41 9.25 -13.36
C THR A 208 1.79 9.81 -13.63
N ILE A 209 2.75 9.44 -12.87
CA ILE A 209 4.10 9.98 -12.85
C ILE A 209 4.08 11.41 -12.29
N PRO A 210 4.45 11.63 -11.01
CA PRO A 210 4.77 12.97 -10.54
C PRO A 210 5.80 13.54 -11.50
N GLY A 211 5.49 14.67 -12.15
CA GLY A 211 6.33 15.23 -13.20
C GLY A 211 7.74 15.42 -12.69
N LEU A 212 8.69 14.74 -13.30
CA LEU A 212 10.08 15.10 -13.14
C LEU A 212 10.23 16.45 -13.83
N PRO A 213 10.58 17.52 -13.12
CA PRO A 213 10.84 18.81 -13.74
C PRO A 213 12.02 18.68 -14.72
N THR A 214 12.10 19.58 -15.69
CA THR A 214 13.21 19.64 -16.67
C THR A 214 14.58 19.73 -15.98
N ARG A 215 14.61 20.29 -14.76
CA ARG A 215 15.74 20.26 -13.82
C ARG A 215 15.31 19.50 -12.57
N PRO A 216 15.61 18.20 -12.46
CA PRO A 216 15.31 17.40 -11.28
C PRO A 216 16.03 17.91 -10.04
N GLY A 217 15.41 17.76 -8.85
CA GLY A 217 15.95 18.25 -7.58
C GLY A 217 17.33 17.68 -7.21
N PHE A 218 17.73 16.51 -7.74
CA PHE A 218 19.05 15.94 -7.47
C PHE A 218 20.22 16.81 -7.97
N PHE A 219 19.99 17.76 -8.88
CA PHE A 219 21.02 18.73 -9.30
C PHE A 219 21.32 19.77 -8.22
N ASP A 220 20.40 19.95 -7.28
CA ASP A 220 20.50 20.98 -6.24
C ASP A 220 20.81 20.37 -4.86
N VAL A 221 20.72 19.03 -4.73
CA VAL A 221 21.04 18.31 -3.48
C VAL A 221 22.54 18.09 -3.38
N ASP A 222 23.14 18.58 -2.30
CA ASP A 222 24.58 18.43 -2.02
C ASP A 222 24.82 18.37 -0.50
N LEU A 223 26.08 18.25 -0.10
CA LEU A 223 26.52 18.34 1.29
C LEU A 223 27.25 19.68 1.49
N ASP A 224 26.94 20.37 2.59
CA ASP A 224 27.74 21.51 3.01
C ASP A 224 29.10 21.08 3.62
N GLU A 225 29.95 22.05 3.95
CA GLU A 225 31.27 21.77 4.54
C GLU A 225 31.22 21.04 5.88
N ALA A 226 30.09 21.07 6.59
CA ALA A 226 29.83 20.37 7.84
C ALA A 226 29.22 18.98 7.63
N GLY A 227 28.94 18.58 6.37
CA GLY A 227 28.34 17.28 6.03
C GLY A 227 26.83 17.25 6.14
N ASN A 228 26.15 18.38 6.24
CA ASN A 228 24.70 18.43 6.24
C ASN A 228 24.18 18.43 4.80
N VAL A 229 23.04 17.74 4.59
CA VAL A 229 22.37 17.74 3.29
C VAL A 229 21.70 19.10 3.05
N VAL A 230 21.99 19.73 1.91
CA VAL A 230 21.40 21.00 1.44
C VAL A 230 20.67 20.79 0.12
N GLY A 231 19.76 21.71 -0.23
CA GLY A 231 19.04 21.67 -1.52
C GLY A 231 17.90 20.67 -1.62
N LEU A 232 17.45 20.07 -0.51
CA LEU A 232 16.27 19.18 -0.50
C LEU A 232 14.95 19.94 -0.62
N PHE A 233 14.91 21.23 -0.22
CA PHE A 233 13.71 22.09 -0.19
C PHE A 233 14.09 23.53 -0.56
#